data_753522c02e09c23cf497e8a3cc4cce96
#
_entry.id   753522c02e09c23cf497e8a3cc4cce96
#
_cell.length_a   1.000
_cell.length_b   1.000
_cell.length_c   1.000
_cell.angle_alpha   90.00
_cell.angle_beta   90.00
_cell.angle_gamma   90.00
#
_symmetry.space_group_name_H-M   'P 1'
#
loop_
_entity.id
_entity.type
_entity.pdbx_description
1 polymer ?
#
loop_
_entity_poly.entity_id
_entity_poly.type
_entity_poly.pdbx_seq_one_letter_code
_entity_poly.pdbx_strand_id
1 'polypeptide(L)'
;ASEISLDHPLRRQENVRDPSIFTGGMTTSLTGLHCDIAVLDDVVVAENALTKEGRDKVERQYSLLSSIEGADACEWVVGTRYHAKDLYQSLLDMRETLVDRKGNIEGERSIYEVLERPVEDIGDGFGDFLWPRQQRKDGKWFGFDAKVLATKRGKYLDRAQFKAQYYNDPTDPESVPVRTDKLQYYERKQLKQEGAYWTYRGERLNVYAAIDFAFSLRAKADFTALVTIGVDADNNIFVLDIKRFKTESISEYYKEIFN
;
A
#
# COMPACT_ATOMS: atom_id res chain seq x y z
N ALA A 1 9.06 -21.69 14.16
CA ALA A 1 8.65 -21.08 15.43
C ALA A 1 9.65 -21.43 16.51
N SER A 2 9.88 -20.52 17.46
CA SER A 2 10.74 -20.73 18.62
C SER A 2 10.02 -20.26 19.86
N GLU A 3 10.25 -20.95 20.98
CA GLU A 3 9.59 -20.68 22.25
C GLU A 3 10.61 -20.53 23.36
N ILE A 4 10.41 -19.55 24.23
CA ILE A 4 11.20 -19.33 25.41
C ILE A 4 10.24 -19.23 26.61
N SER A 5 10.44 -20.07 27.61
CA SER A 5 9.70 -20.01 28.86
C SER A 5 10.65 -19.64 30.00
N LEU A 6 10.33 -18.56 30.69
CA LEU A 6 11.05 -18.14 31.88
C LEU A 6 10.62 -19.02 33.08
N ASP A 7 11.57 -19.52 33.84
CA ASP A 7 11.28 -20.21 35.06
C ASP A 7 11.07 -19.18 36.20
N HIS A 8 9.83 -18.84 36.46
CA HIS A 8 9.44 -17.86 37.47
C HIS A 8 8.40 -18.46 38.43
N PRO A 9 8.50 -18.24 39.76
CA PRO A 9 7.56 -18.80 40.73
C PRO A 9 6.10 -18.46 40.45
N LEU A 10 5.76 -17.22 40.01
CA LEU A 10 4.41 -16.82 39.68
C LEU A 10 3.81 -17.63 38.52
N ARG A 11 4.61 -17.96 37.51
CA ARG A 11 4.13 -18.79 36.40
C ARG A 11 3.70 -20.19 36.87
N ARG A 12 4.42 -20.75 37.81
CA ARG A 12 4.09 -22.05 38.41
C ARG A 12 2.82 -21.93 39.27
N GLN A 13 2.71 -20.86 40.05
CA GLN A 13 1.57 -20.62 40.94
C GLN A 13 0.29 -20.42 40.14
N GLU A 14 0.35 -19.69 39.03
CA GLU A 14 -0.80 -19.35 38.18
C GLU A 14 -1.03 -20.38 37.05
N ASN A 15 -0.24 -21.45 37.00
CA ASN A 15 -0.30 -22.49 35.95
C ASN A 15 -0.29 -21.93 34.52
N VAL A 16 0.52 -20.89 34.27
CA VAL A 16 0.65 -20.28 32.93
C VAL A 16 1.23 -21.28 31.95
N ARG A 17 0.48 -21.64 30.92
CA ARG A 17 0.87 -22.64 29.92
C ARG A 17 1.60 -22.02 28.74
N ASP A 18 1.23 -20.81 28.34
CA ASP A 18 1.81 -20.13 27.19
C ASP A 18 3.30 -19.80 27.43
N PRO A 19 4.17 -19.87 26.43
CA PRO A 19 5.56 -19.48 26.58
C PRO A 19 5.68 -18.00 26.96
N SER A 20 6.78 -17.61 27.61
CA SER A 20 7.04 -16.19 27.91
C SER A 20 7.32 -15.37 26.65
N ILE A 21 7.93 -15.99 25.65
CA ILE A 21 8.17 -15.42 24.33
C ILE A 21 7.91 -16.52 23.30
N PHE A 22 7.09 -16.21 22.34
CA PHE A 22 6.85 -17.02 21.14
C PHE A 22 7.27 -16.23 19.91
N THR A 23 8.01 -16.87 19.00
CA THR A 23 8.37 -16.27 17.71
C THR A 23 7.95 -17.19 16.57
N GLY A 24 7.36 -16.63 15.54
CA GLY A 24 6.91 -17.37 14.36
C GLY A 24 6.69 -16.47 13.16
N GLY A 25 6.66 -17.05 11.98
CA GLY A 25 6.25 -16.31 10.77
C GLY A 25 4.74 -16.13 10.72
N MET A 26 4.27 -15.18 9.93
CA MET A 26 2.84 -14.89 9.74
C MET A 26 1.99 -16.11 9.32
N THR A 27 2.60 -17.13 8.74
CA THR A 27 1.90 -18.38 8.33
C THR A 27 1.93 -19.46 9.39
N THR A 28 2.59 -19.23 10.53
CA THR A 28 2.61 -20.19 11.66
C THR A 28 1.24 -20.21 12.32
N SER A 29 0.73 -21.41 12.66
CA SER A 29 -0.50 -21.52 13.43
C SER A 29 -0.29 -20.95 14.83
N LEU A 30 -1.12 -19.97 15.18
CA LEU A 30 -1.15 -19.33 16.50
C LEU A 30 -2.31 -19.82 17.35
N THR A 31 -3.09 -20.78 16.85
CA THR A 31 -4.31 -21.28 17.51
C THR A 31 -3.98 -21.85 18.89
N GLY A 32 -4.69 -21.35 19.89
CA GLY A 32 -4.54 -21.79 21.28
C GLY A 32 -3.43 -21.12 22.08
N LEU A 33 -2.74 -20.14 21.50
CA LEU A 33 -1.83 -19.24 22.22
C LEU A 33 -2.59 -17.99 22.68
N HIS A 34 -2.06 -17.36 23.72
CA HIS A 34 -2.50 -16.04 24.18
C HIS A 34 -1.29 -15.15 24.37
N CYS A 35 -1.44 -13.85 24.14
CA CYS A 35 -0.38 -12.89 24.37
C CYS A 35 -0.89 -11.60 25.00
N ASP A 36 -0.04 -11.00 25.83
CA ASP A 36 -0.23 -9.66 26.39
C ASP A 36 0.42 -8.58 25.51
N ILE A 37 1.43 -8.98 24.73
CA ILE A 37 2.15 -8.12 23.79
C ILE A 37 2.35 -8.87 22.48
N ALA A 38 1.83 -8.34 21.40
CA ALA A 38 2.11 -8.78 20.03
C ALA A 38 3.09 -7.83 19.36
N VAL A 39 4.16 -8.37 18.77
CA VAL A 39 5.14 -7.59 17.99
C VAL A 39 5.14 -8.09 16.55
N LEU A 40 4.73 -7.23 15.63
CA LEU A 40 4.79 -7.48 14.20
C LEU A 40 6.02 -6.78 13.63
N ASP A 41 7.03 -7.55 13.27
CA ASP A 41 8.29 -7.05 12.76
C ASP A 41 8.46 -7.44 11.29
N ASP A 42 8.54 -6.45 10.41
CA ASP A 42 8.69 -6.59 8.94
C ASP A 42 7.73 -7.63 8.30
N VAL A 43 6.47 -7.65 8.73
CA VAL A 43 5.45 -8.58 8.20
C VAL A 43 5.06 -8.28 6.75
N VAL A 44 5.25 -7.03 6.30
CA VAL A 44 5.15 -6.63 4.91
C VAL A 44 6.55 -6.58 4.30
N VAL A 45 6.75 -7.32 3.23
CA VAL A 45 7.98 -7.35 2.43
C VAL A 45 7.64 -7.15 0.96
N ALA A 46 8.63 -6.84 0.13
CA ALA A 46 8.39 -6.55 -1.29
C ALA A 46 7.61 -7.69 -1.99
N GLU A 47 7.93 -8.95 -1.67
CA GLU A 47 7.31 -10.13 -2.29
C GLU A 47 5.82 -10.24 -1.99
N ASN A 48 5.37 -9.89 -0.79
CA ASN A 48 3.96 -9.99 -0.41
C ASN A 48 3.18 -8.68 -0.62
N ALA A 49 3.87 -7.55 -0.81
CA ALA A 49 3.25 -6.25 -1.03
C ALA A 49 2.83 -6.01 -2.48
N LEU A 50 3.61 -6.52 -3.46
CA LEU A 50 3.43 -6.19 -4.87
C LEU A 50 2.16 -6.80 -5.47
N THR A 51 1.80 -8.03 -5.09
CA THR A 51 0.59 -8.69 -5.59
C THR A 51 -0.60 -8.48 -4.68
N LYS A 52 -1.80 -8.44 -5.25
CA LYS A 52 -3.04 -8.34 -4.48
C LYS A 52 -3.23 -9.55 -3.56
N GLU A 53 -2.98 -10.76 -4.08
CA GLU A 53 -3.08 -12.01 -3.31
C GLU A 53 -2.13 -12.01 -2.12
N GLY A 54 -0.91 -11.49 -2.30
CA GLY A 54 0.08 -11.33 -1.23
C GLY A 54 -0.44 -10.41 -0.13
N ARG A 55 -0.93 -9.22 -0.48
CA ARG A 55 -1.52 -8.27 0.48
C ARG A 55 -2.74 -8.84 1.20
N ASP A 56 -3.68 -9.42 0.46
CA ASP A 56 -4.88 -10.04 1.03
C ASP A 56 -4.51 -11.21 1.99
N LYS A 57 -3.43 -11.92 1.71
CA LYS A 57 -2.93 -12.98 2.60
C LYS A 57 -2.39 -12.41 3.91
N VAL A 58 -1.59 -11.34 3.83
CA VAL A 58 -1.03 -10.66 5.02
C VAL A 58 -2.16 -10.09 5.88
N GLU A 59 -3.15 -9.40 5.30
CA GLU A 59 -4.32 -8.87 6.02
C GLU A 59 -5.13 -9.98 6.71
N ARG A 60 -5.34 -11.12 6.04
CA ARG A 60 -6.03 -12.26 6.67
C ARG A 60 -5.26 -12.83 7.84
N GLN A 61 -3.94 -12.95 7.74
CA GLN A 61 -3.11 -13.45 8.83
C GLN A 61 -3.07 -12.46 10.01
N TYR A 62 -2.99 -11.16 9.71
CA TYR A 62 -3.09 -10.12 10.72
C TYR A 62 -4.42 -10.22 11.50
N SER A 63 -5.54 -10.37 10.81
CA SER A 63 -6.87 -10.49 11.44
C SER A 63 -7.01 -11.65 12.42
N LEU A 64 -6.13 -12.67 12.32
CA LEU A 64 -6.12 -13.78 13.27
C LEU A 64 -5.41 -13.45 14.59
N LEU A 65 -4.59 -12.39 14.64
CA LEU A 65 -3.90 -11.97 15.87
C LEU A 65 -4.88 -11.52 16.95
N SER A 66 -5.92 -10.79 16.56
CA SER A 66 -6.93 -10.31 17.52
C SER A 66 -7.62 -11.45 18.30
N SER A 67 -7.56 -12.70 17.80
CA SER A 67 -8.13 -13.87 18.48
C SER A 67 -7.23 -14.44 19.57
N ILE A 68 -5.95 -14.05 19.60
CA ILE A 68 -4.97 -14.51 20.61
C ILE A 68 -4.55 -13.39 21.57
N GLU A 69 -4.93 -12.16 21.29
CA GLU A 69 -4.68 -10.99 22.10
C GLU A 69 -5.68 -10.92 23.27
N GLY A 70 -5.18 -10.67 24.46
CA GLY A 70 -6.01 -10.36 25.61
C GLY A 70 -6.72 -9.02 25.45
N ALA A 71 -7.74 -8.75 26.26
CA ALA A 71 -8.50 -7.51 26.20
C ALA A 71 -7.66 -6.22 26.39
N ASP A 72 -6.56 -6.34 27.12
CA ASP A 72 -5.62 -5.26 27.42
C ASP A 72 -4.27 -5.46 26.71
N ALA A 73 -4.23 -6.31 25.67
CA ALA A 73 -3.00 -6.58 24.96
C ALA A 73 -2.48 -5.33 24.23
N CYS A 74 -1.15 -5.21 24.16
CA CYS A 74 -0.49 -4.13 23.45
C CYS A 74 0.09 -4.69 22.15
N GLU A 75 -0.17 -4.02 21.04
CA GLU A 75 0.36 -4.38 19.72
C GLU A 75 1.42 -3.36 19.27
N TRP A 76 2.58 -3.85 18.88
CA TRP A 76 3.66 -3.06 18.30
C TRP A 76 3.90 -3.51 16.87
N VAL A 77 3.80 -2.56 15.95
CA VAL A 77 3.99 -2.82 14.52
C VAL A 77 5.19 -2.03 14.03
N VAL A 78 6.19 -2.74 13.53
CA VAL A 78 7.42 -2.16 12.97
C VAL A 78 7.57 -2.65 11.55
N GLY A 79 7.89 -1.75 10.63
CA GLY A 79 8.14 -2.17 9.26
C GLY A 79 8.28 -1.02 8.26
N THR A 80 8.45 -1.41 7.02
CA THR A 80 8.62 -0.52 5.87
C THR A 80 7.43 -0.63 4.93
N ARG A 81 6.94 0.48 4.45
CA ARG A 81 5.85 0.52 3.46
C ARG A 81 6.36 0.22 2.07
N TYR A 82 5.86 -0.86 1.46
CA TYR A 82 6.24 -1.27 0.10
C TYR A 82 5.16 -1.01 -0.94
N HIS A 83 3.92 -0.75 -0.50
CA HIS A 83 2.81 -0.50 -1.42
C HIS A 83 1.79 0.43 -0.76
N ALA A 84 1.16 1.32 -1.57
CA ALA A 84 0.15 2.26 -1.07
C ALA A 84 -1.09 1.60 -0.45
N LYS A 85 -1.31 0.31 -0.72
CA LYS A 85 -2.42 -0.51 -0.19
C LYS A 85 -1.88 -1.74 0.53
N ASP A 86 -0.78 -1.62 1.26
CA ASP A 86 -0.26 -2.68 2.12
C ASP A 86 -0.98 -2.72 3.47
N LEU A 87 -0.68 -3.74 4.29
CA LEU A 87 -1.26 -3.87 5.63
C LEU A 87 -1.10 -2.59 6.46
N TYR A 88 0.05 -1.93 6.38
CA TYR A 88 0.29 -0.73 7.18
C TYR A 88 -0.68 0.42 6.83
N GLN A 89 -1.10 0.54 5.55
CA GLN A 89 -2.16 1.49 5.22
C GLN A 89 -3.48 1.12 5.88
N SER A 90 -3.85 -0.17 5.86
CA SER A 90 -5.06 -0.64 6.52
C SER A 90 -5.04 -0.34 8.03
N LEU A 91 -3.87 -0.51 8.68
CA LEU A 91 -3.69 -0.17 10.10
C LEU A 91 -3.81 1.34 10.37
N LEU A 92 -3.22 2.17 9.52
CA LEU A 92 -3.34 3.63 9.61
C LEU A 92 -4.80 4.12 9.50
N ASP A 93 -5.62 3.41 8.73
CA ASP A 93 -7.01 3.74 8.50
C ASP A 93 -7.97 3.15 9.56
N MET A 94 -7.48 2.25 10.42
CA MET A 94 -8.27 1.65 11.48
C MET A 94 -8.72 2.69 12.52
N ARG A 95 -10.00 2.61 12.85
CA ARG A 95 -10.64 3.47 13.86
C ARG A 95 -11.40 2.61 14.85
N GLU A 96 -11.39 3.01 16.10
CA GLU A 96 -12.26 2.47 17.13
C GLU A 96 -13.35 3.47 17.51
N THR A 97 -14.52 2.96 17.79
CA THR A 97 -15.64 3.76 18.27
C THR A 97 -15.50 3.96 19.77
N LEU A 98 -15.47 5.22 20.19
CA LEU A 98 -15.49 5.57 21.61
C LEU A 98 -16.92 5.52 22.12
N VAL A 99 -17.12 4.78 23.20
CA VAL A 99 -18.44 4.66 23.86
C VAL A 99 -18.36 5.09 25.32
N ASP A 100 -19.36 5.84 25.77
CA ASP A 100 -19.48 6.21 27.17
C ASP A 100 -19.87 4.99 28.05
N ARG A 101 -19.89 5.18 29.36
CA ARG A 101 -20.30 4.12 30.30
C ARG A 101 -21.75 3.65 30.15
N LYS A 102 -22.57 4.36 29.37
CA LYS A 102 -23.98 4.04 29.09
C LYS A 102 -24.15 3.41 27.72
N GLY A 103 -23.06 3.25 26.93
CA GLY A 103 -23.08 2.69 25.61
C GLY A 103 -23.40 3.69 24.49
N ASN A 104 -23.41 5.00 24.76
CA ASN A 104 -23.59 6.01 23.71
C ASN A 104 -22.26 6.26 22.98
N ILE A 105 -22.33 6.48 21.66
CA ILE A 105 -21.17 6.80 20.83
C ILE A 105 -20.76 8.25 21.12
N GLU A 106 -19.50 8.44 21.52
CA GLU A 106 -18.88 9.76 21.76
C GLU A 106 -18.04 10.23 20.58
N GLY A 107 -17.59 9.29 19.71
CA GLY A 107 -16.75 9.60 18.56
C GLY A 107 -15.94 8.40 18.09
N GLU A 108 -14.91 8.69 17.29
CA GLU A 108 -13.95 7.70 16.79
C GLU A 108 -12.54 8.20 17.04
N ARG A 109 -11.59 7.27 17.28
CA ARG A 109 -10.16 7.57 17.31
C ARG A 109 -9.36 6.54 16.49
N SER A 110 -8.13 6.90 16.11
CA SER A 110 -7.18 5.94 15.55
C SER A 110 -6.84 4.87 16.58
N ILE A 111 -6.80 3.60 16.13
CA ILE A 111 -6.35 2.49 16.99
C ILE A 111 -4.85 2.60 17.25
N TYR A 112 -4.08 3.02 16.23
CA TYR A 112 -2.63 3.11 16.31
C TYR A 112 -2.14 4.54 16.48
N GLU A 113 -1.16 4.70 17.36
CA GLU A 113 -0.28 5.85 17.40
C GLU A 113 0.91 5.61 16.43
N VAL A 114 1.18 6.57 15.55
CA VAL A 114 2.10 6.39 14.43
C VAL A 114 3.36 7.20 14.62
N LEU A 115 4.52 6.53 14.52
CA LEU A 115 5.83 7.15 14.45
C LEU A 115 6.47 6.83 13.10
N GLU A 116 6.50 7.79 12.20
CA GLU A 116 7.14 7.66 10.90
C GLU A 116 8.40 8.52 10.83
N ARG A 117 9.50 7.92 10.35
CA ARG A 117 10.80 8.60 10.27
C ARG A 117 11.51 8.24 8.96
N PRO A 118 11.52 9.14 7.98
CA PRO A 118 12.35 8.99 6.78
C PRO A 118 13.84 9.17 7.11
N VAL A 119 14.69 8.80 6.15
CA VAL A 119 16.15 8.93 6.29
C VAL A 119 16.61 10.37 6.48
N GLU A 120 15.88 11.33 5.92
CA GLU A 120 16.02 12.77 6.10
C GLU A 120 14.67 13.47 5.89
N ASP A 121 14.52 14.69 6.35
CA ASP A 121 13.23 15.35 6.57
C ASP A 121 12.65 16.10 5.35
N ILE A 122 13.49 16.45 4.34
CA ILE A 122 13.04 17.22 3.16
C ILE A 122 12.60 16.33 2.01
N GLY A 123 13.20 15.16 1.85
CA GLY A 123 12.88 14.19 0.78
C GLY A 123 13.69 14.38 -0.50
N ASP A 124 14.62 15.32 -0.53
CA ASP A 124 15.51 15.60 -1.68
C ASP A 124 16.93 15.02 -1.53
N GLY A 125 17.27 14.52 -0.35
CA GLY A 125 18.58 13.95 -0.02
C GLY A 125 19.56 14.93 0.59
N PHE A 126 19.13 16.14 0.92
CA PHE A 126 19.95 17.21 1.49
C PHE A 126 19.40 17.75 2.83
N GLY A 127 18.31 17.19 3.32
CA GLY A 127 17.72 17.56 4.60
C GLY A 127 18.52 17.08 5.82
N ASP A 128 17.92 17.25 6.99
CA ASP A 128 18.49 16.78 8.25
C ASP A 128 18.32 15.25 8.37
N PHE A 129 19.45 14.56 8.46
CA PHE A 129 19.46 13.10 8.49
C PHE A 129 19.09 12.55 9.86
N LEU A 130 18.20 11.55 9.89
CA LEU A 130 17.82 10.83 11.10
C LEU A 130 19.04 10.23 11.83
N TRP A 131 19.99 9.71 11.07
CA TRP A 131 21.29 9.26 11.55
C TRP A 131 22.41 9.99 10.81
N PRO A 132 22.84 11.18 11.29
CA PRO A 132 23.89 11.94 10.63
C PRO A 132 25.22 11.18 10.55
N ARG A 133 25.98 11.45 9.50
CA ARG A 133 27.27 10.82 9.25
C ARG A 133 28.26 11.15 10.37
N GLN A 134 28.73 10.14 11.06
CA GLN A 134 29.69 10.27 12.16
C GLN A 134 30.64 9.08 12.28
N GLN A 135 31.81 9.31 12.85
CA GLN A 135 32.76 8.25 13.12
C GLN A 135 32.53 7.70 14.54
N ARG A 136 32.45 6.39 14.65
CA ARG A 136 32.32 5.69 15.93
C ARG A 136 33.70 5.62 16.62
N LYS A 137 33.70 5.30 17.91
CA LYS A 137 34.94 5.15 18.70
C LYS A 137 35.87 4.03 18.19
N ASP A 138 35.33 3.05 17.48
CA ASP A 138 36.07 1.97 16.81
C ASP A 138 36.66 2.36 15.45
N GLY A 139 36.55 3.63 15.06
CA GLY A 139 37.07 4.19 13.80
C GLY A 139 36.15 3.95 12.59
N LYS A 140 35.06 3.18 12.73
CA LYS A 140 34.10 2.93 11.64
C LYS A 140 33.14 4.10 11.47
N TRP A 141 32.77 4.35 10.24
CA TRP A 141 31.78 5.36 9.90
C TRP A 141 30.37 4.78 9.99
N PHE A 142 29.47 5.57 10.52
CA PHE A 142 28.06 5.26 10.69
C PHE A 142 27.22 6.46 10.19
N GLY A 143 25.95 6.17 9.78
CA GLY A 143 24.97 7.17 9.40
C GLY A 143 25.10 7.67 7.96
N PHE A 144 24.33 8.70 7.66
CA PHE A 144 24.10 9.21 6.32
C PHE A 144 24.56 10.67 6.19
N ASP A 145 25.00 11.00 5.00
CA ASP A 145 25.10 12.33 4.42
C ASP A 145 24.59 12.27 2.98
N ALA A 146 24.45 13.40 2.32
CA ALA A 146 23.96 13.49 0.95
C ALA A 146 24.74 12.58 -0.02
N LYS A 147 26.08 12.48 0.16
CA LYS A 147 26.93 11.64 -0.68
C LYS A 147 26.65 10.15 -0.47
N VAL A 148 26.55 9.71 0.76
CA VAL A 148 26.25 8.30 1.09
C VAL A 148 24.88 7.94 0.58
N LEU A 149 23.87 8.79 0.80
CA LEU A 149 22.51 8.55 0.33
C LEU A 149 22.44 8.51 -1.20
N ALA A 150 23.09 9.43 -1.90
CA ALA A 150 23.18 9.42 -3.36
C ALA A 150 23.85 8.16 -3.90
N THR A 151 24.92 7.68 -3.22
CA THR A 151 25.60 6.44 -3.57
C THR A 151 24.66 5.23 -3.39
N LYS A 152 23.88 5.19 -2.30
CA LYS A 152 22.87 4.16 -2.07
C LYS A 152 21.80 4.20 -3.15
N ARG A 153 21.23 5.38 -3.42
CA ARG A 153 20.23 5.59 -4.48
C ARG A 153 20.71 5.08 -5.85
N GLY A 154 21.99 5.37 -6.20
CA GLY A 154 22.58 4.92 -7.47
C GLY A 154 22.74 3.40 -7.62
N LYS A 155 22.68 2.65 -6.51
CA LYS A 155 22.72 1.17 -6.51
C LYS A 155 21.36 0.51 -6.63
N TYR A 156 20.27 1.23 -6.43
CA TYR A 156 18.92 0.69 -6.60
C TYR A 156 18.51 0.80 -8.06
N LEU A 157 18.23 -0.35 -8.68
CA LEU A 157 17.65 -0.42 -10.03
C LEU A 157 16.18 0.00 -10.02
N ASP A 158 15.47 -0.33 -8.95
CA ASP A 158 14.09 0.05 -8.72
C ASP A 158 14.03 1.25 -7.74
N ARG A 159 13.62 2.40 -8.26
CA ARG A 159 13.49 3.63 -7.47
C ARG A 159 12.36 3.59 -6.46
N ALA A 160 11.28 2.87 -6.74
CA ALA A 160 10.18 2.70 -5.80
C ALA A 160 10.65 1.95 -4.56
N GLN A 161 11.47 0.91 -4.71
CA GLN A 161 12.08 0.22 -3.57
C GLN A 161 13.01 1.14 -2.76
N PHE A 162 13.78 2.00 -3.42
CA PHE A 162 14.61 2.98 -2.70
C PHE A 162 13.74 3.95 -1.89
N LYS A 163 12.67 4.48 -2.47
CA LYS A 163 11.73 5.38 -1.78
C LYS A 163 11.05 4.66 -0.60
N ALA A 164 10.60 3.43 -0.79
CA ALA A 164 10.04 2.62 0.28
C ALA A 164 11.03 2.45 1.44
N GLN A 165 12.26 2.02 1.15
CA GLN A 165 13.27 1.69 2.17
C GLN A 165 13.82 2.89 2.94
N TYR A 166 14.00 4.03 2.29
CA TYR A 166 14.66 5.19 2.89
C TYR A 166 13.69 6.30 3.29
N TYR A 167 12.53 6.37 2.64
CA TYR A 167 11.54 7.42 2.89
C TYR A 167 10.22 6.89 3.40
N ASN A 168 10.09 5.57 3.53
CA ASN A 168 8.82 4.91 3.88
C ASN A 168 7.67 5.29 2.93
N ASP A 169 8.02 5.72 1.72
CA ASP A 169 7.10 6.17 0.68
C ASP A 169 7.00 5.11 -0.42
N PRO A 170 5.91 4.34 -0.47
CA PRO A 170 5.71 3.32 -1.50
C PRO A 170 5.30 3.90 -2.84
N THR A 171 5.07 5.22 -2.92
CA THR A 171 4.67 5.90 -4.14
C THR A 171 5.87 6.56 -4.79
N ASP A 172 6.32 6.04 -5.93
CA ASP A 172 7.29 6.75 -6.76
C ASP A 172 6.54 7.43 -7.91
N PRO A 173 6.48 8.77 -7.93
CA PRO A 173 5.87 9.49 -9.05
C PRO A 173 6.52 9.17 -10.41
N GLU A 174 7.79 8.74 -10.41
CA GLU A 174 8.49 8.34 -11.64
C GLU A 174 8.10 6.91 -12.08
N SER A 175 7.60 6.08 -11.19
CA SER A 175 7.10 4.73 -11.50
C SER A 175 5.63 4.69 -11.91
N VAL A 176 4.91 5.80 -11.76
CA VAL A 176 3.52 5.89 -12.21
C VAL A 176 3.50 5.83 -13.75
N PRO A 177 2.82 4.84 -14.37
CA PRO A 177 2.82 4.68 -15.83
C PRO A 177 2.36 5.92 -16.57
N VAL A 178 1.51 6.73 -15.94
CA VAL A 178 0.99 7.99 -16.50
C VAL A 178 1.30 9.14 -15.54
N ARG A 179 2.22 10.00 -15.94
CA ARG A 179 2.58 11.20 -15.19
C ARG A 179 1.52 12.27 -15.39
N THR A 180 0.77 12.59 -14.34
CA THR A 180 -0.32 13.58 -14.39
C THR A 180 0.16 15.01 -14.68
N ASP A 181 1.39 15.35 -14.29
CA ASP A 181 2.02 16.64 -14.59
C ASP A 181 2.37 16.80 -16.08
N LYS A 182 2.39 15.72 -16.85
CA LYS A 182 2.60 15.72 -18.31
C LYS A 182 1.33 15.61 -19.13
N LEU A 183 0.18 15.45 -18.48
CA LEU A 183 -1.09 15.41 -19.19
C LEU A 183 -1.39 16.80 -19.78
N GLN A 184 -1.72 16.81 -21.07
CA GLN A 184 -2.20 18.00 -21.76
C GLN A 184 -3.72 17.89 -21.88
N TYR A 185 -4.39 19.02 -21.70
CA TYR A 185 -5.85 19.09 -21.82
C TYR A 185 -6.23 19.66 -23.16
N TYR A 186 -7.24 19.07 -23.77
CA TYR A 186 -7.79 19.55 -25.05
C TYR A 186 -9.23 20.04 -24.88
N GLU A 187 -9.68 20.92 -25.76
CA GLU A 187 -11.05 21.42 -25.75
C GLU A 187 -12.02 20.42 -26.39
N ARG A 188 -12.79 19.72 -25.57
CA ARG A 188 -13.76 18.71 -26.04
C ARG A 188 -14.76 19.26 -27.06
N LYS A 189 -15.07 20.57 -27.04
CA LYS A 189 -15.95 21.23 -28.01
C LYS A 189 -15.42 21.21 -29.47
N GLN A 190 -14.10 21.01 -29.62
CA GLN A 190 -13.44 20.92 -30.94
C GLN A 190 -13.37 19.49 -31.46
N LEU A 191 -13.77 18.51 -30.64
CA LEU A 191 -13.93 17.12 -31.05
C LEU A 191 -15.31 16.97 -31.71
N LYS A 192 -15.35 16.54 -32.97
CA LYS A 192 -16.57 16.37 -33.74
C LYS A 192 -16.64 14.99 -34.37
N GLN A 193 -17.83 14.46 -34.48
CA GLN A 193 -18.10 13.27 -35.28
C GLN A 193 -18.62 13.70 -36.65
N GLU A 194 -17.91 13.36 -37.69
CA GLU A 194 -18.26 13.65 -39.07
C GLU A 194 -18.50 12.33 -39.82
N GLY A 195 -19.78 11.91 -39.86
CA GLY A 195 -20.14 10.60 -40.38
C GLY A 195 -19.55 9.44 -39.54
N ALA A 196 -18.70 8.63 -40.17
CA ALA A 196 -18.03 7.52 -39.50
C ALA A 196 -16.69 7.91 -38.85
N TYR A 197 -16.28 9.15 -38.90
CA TYR A 197 -14.98 9.61 -38.44
C TYR A 197 -15.11 10.59 -37.27
N TRP A 198 -14.12 10.54 -36.39
CA TRP A 198 -13.91 11.58 -35.39
C TRP A 198 -12.82 12.55 -35.87
N THR A 199 -13.04 13.84 -35.65
CA THR A 199 -12.09 14.89 -35.99
C THR A 199 -11.80 15.76 -34.78
N TYR A 200 -10.59 16.25 -34.65
CA TYR A 200 -10.23 17.30 -33.70
C TYR A 200 -9.62 18.48 -34.49
N ARG A 201 -10.21 19.66 -34.35
CA ARG A 201 -9.81 20.85 -35.13
C ARG A 201 -9.81 20.63 -36.65
N GLY A 202 -10.68 19.75 -37.14
CA GLY A 202 -10.75 19.39 -38.56
C GLY A 202 -9.78 18.29 -39.02
N GLU A 203 -8.89 17.82 -38.13
CA GLU A 203 -7.99 16.71 -38.43
C GLU A 203 -8.62 15.39 -38.01
N ARG A 204 -8.49 14.38 -38.85
CA ARG A 204 -9.07 13.07 -38.64
C ARG A 204 -8.32 12.32 -37.53
N LEU A 205 -9.08 11.66 -36.63
CA LEU A 205 -8.58 10.77 -35.61
C LEU A 205 -8.82 9.30 -35.99
N ASN A 206 -7.82 8.46 -35.81
CA ASN A 206 -7.98 7.01 -35.79
C ASN A 206 -8.40 6.62 -34.36
N VAL A 207 -9.57 6.00 -34.24
CA VAL A 207 -10.16 5.69 -32.91
C VAL A 207 -9.86 4.23 -32.55
N TYR A 208 -9.38 4.03 -31.34
CA TYR A 208 -9.09 2.72 -30.76
C TYR A 208 -9.78 2.60 -29.40
N ALA A 209 -10.21 1.41 -29.08
CA ALA A 209 -10.75 1.10 -27.75
C ALA A 209 -10.01 -0.11 -27.17
N ALA A 210 -9.75 -0.06 -25.88
CA ALA A 210 -9.21 -1.18 -25.10
C ALA A 210 -10.09 -1.42 -23.89
N ILE A 211 -10.29 -2.67 -23.53
CA ILE A 211 -11.07 -3.07 -22.37
C ILE A 211 -10.25 -4.02 -21.49
N ASP A 212 -10.27 -3.75 -20.19
CA ASP A 212 -9.75 -4.62 -19.16
C ASP A 212 -10.94 -5.20 -18.38
N PHE A 213 -11.15 -6.50 -18.49
CA PHE A 213 -12.31 -7.19 -17.94
C PHE A 213 -12.10 -7.61 -16.49
N ALA A 214 -13.09 -7.32 -15.63
CA ALA A 214 -13.17 -7.84 -14.28
C ALA A 214 -14.56 -8.48 -14.05
N PHE A 215 -14.60 -9.81 -13.96
CA PHE A 215 -15.82 -10.59 -13.81
C PHE A 215 -16.17 -10.83 -12.33
N SER A 216 -16.50 -9.77 -11.59
CA SER A 216 -16.95 -9.92 -10.20
C SER A 216 -17.72 -8.72 -9.70
N LEU A 217 -18.84 -8.95 -9.02
CA LEU A 217 -19.67 -7.93 -8.36
C LEU A 217 -19.26 -7.68 -6.91
N ARG A 218 -18.30 -8.43 -6.35
CA ARG A 218 -17.88 -8.26 -4.96
C ARG A 218 -17.41 -6.82 -4.70
N ALA A 219 -17.74 -6.28 -3.54
CA ALA A 219 -17.41 -4.90 -3.18
C ALA A 219 -15.91 -4.57 -3.34
N LYS A 220 -15.04 -5.53 -2.99
CA LYS A 220 -13.57 -5.41 -3.12
C LYS A 220 -13.01 -5.90 -4.47
N ALA A 221 -13.84 -6.31 -5.43
CA ALA A 221 -13.36 -6.76 -6.75
C ALA A 221 -12.97 -5.56 -7.62
N ASP A 222 -12.09 -5.83 -8.59
CA ASP A 222 -11.68 -4.84 -9.57
C ASP A 222 -12.86 -4.42 -10.47
N PHE A 223 -12.71 -3.29 -11.13
CA PHE A 223 -13.68 -2.80 -12.10
C PHE A 223 -13.24 -3.20 -13.51
N THR A 224 -14.21 -3.46 -14.38
CA THR A 224 -13.95 -3.40 -15.80
C THR A 224 -13.69 -1.96 -16.21
N ALA A 225 -12.63 -1.74 -16.95
CA ALA A 225 -12.29 -0.44 -17.52
C ALA A 225 -12.33 -0.52 -19.05
N LEU A 226 -13.05 0.42 -19.66
CA LEU A 226 -13.07 0.63 -21.10
C LEU A 226 -12.50 2.03 -21.39
N VAL A 227 -11.44 2.08 -22.19
CA VAL A 227 -10.80 3.34 -22.59
C VAL A 227 -10.87 3.48 -24.10
N THR A 228 -11.37 4.63 -24.56
CA THR A 228 -11.40 4.97 -25.98
C THR A 228 -10.44 6.12 -26.24
N ILE A 229 -9.54 5.93 -27.19
CA ILE A 229 -8.56 6.95 -27.60
C ILE A 229 -8.71 7.29 -29.08
N GLY A 230 -8.38 8.54 -29.42
CA GLY A 230 -8.16 8.99 -30.79
C GLY A 230 -6.70 9.29 -31.02
N VAL A 231 -6.16 8.95 -32.19
CA VAL A 231 -4.77 9.23 -32.57
C VAL A 231 -4.79 10.02 -33.87
N ASP A 232 -4.15 11.20 -33.87
CA ASP A 232 -4.02 12.03 -35.07
C ASP A 232 -2.82 11.61 -35.95
N ALA A 233 -2.59 12.33 -37.03
CA ALA A 233 -1.49 12.07 -37.97
C ALA A 233 -0.09 12.32 -37.35
N ASP A 234 -0.02 13.17 -36.34
CA ASP A 234 1.21 13.51 -35.62
C ASP A 234 1.49 12.59 -34.41
N ASN A 235 0.69 11.51 -34.27
CA ASN A 235 0.73 10.57 -33.15
C ASN A 235 0.38 11.18 -31.78
N ASN A 236 -0.34 12.31 -31.74
CA ASN A 236 -0.92 12.78 -30.50
C ASN A 236 -2.07 11.86 -30.08
N ILE A 237 -2.11 11.49 -28.81
CA ILE A 237 -3.12 10.61 -28.26
C ILE A 237 -4.14 11.44 -27.46
N PHE A 238 -5.39 11.34 -27.85
CA PHE A 238 -6.53 12.00 -27.19
C PHE A 238 -7.34 10.94 -26.44
N VAL A 239 -7.51 11.07 -25.15
CA VAL A 239 -8.43 10.22 -24.38
C VAL A 239 -9.85 10.74 -24.62
N LEU A 240 -10.62 10.00 -25.41
CA LEU A 240 -11.97 10.41 -25.84
C LEU A 240 -13.00 10.06 -24.78
N ASP A 241 -12.90 8.87 -24.20
CA ASP A 241 -13.81 8.39 -23.16
C ASP A 241 -13.13 7.37 -22.24
N ILE A 242 -13.55 7.34 -20.96
CA ILE A 242 -13.16 6.35 -19.98
C ILE A 242 -14.43 5.92 -19.24
N LYS A 243 -14.78 4.65 -19.36
CA LYS A 243 -15.87 4.04 -18.60
C LYS A 243 -15.30 3.05 -17.59
N ARG A 244 -15.88 3.03 -16.40
CA ARG A 244 -15.54 2.08 -15.34
C ARG A 244 -16.82 1.54 -14.73
N PHE A 245 -17.01 0.23 -14.79
CA PHE A 245 -18.23 -0.42 -14.32
C PHE A 245 -17.94 -1.82 -13.76
N LYS A 246 -18.92 -2.38 -13.05
CA LYS A 246 -18.90 -3.77 -12.56
C LYS A 246 -20.14 -4.47 -13.09
N THR A 247 -19.95 -5.60 -13.74
CA THR A 247 -21.04 -6.50 -14.14
C THR A 247 -20.54 -7.90 -14.31
N GLU A 248 -21.42 -8.88 -14.13
CA GLU A 248 -21.21 -10.28 -14.49
C GLU A 248 -21.99 -10.65 -15.77
N SER A 249 -22.74 -9.70 -16.32
CA SER A 249 -23.60 -9.91 -17.48
C SER A 249 -22.87 -9.60 -18.78
N ILE A 250 -22.68 -10.61 -19.63
CA ILE A 250 -22.11 -10.44 -20.97
C ILE A 250 -22.90 -9.44 -21.81
N SER A 251 -24.25 -9.42 -21.67
CA SER A 251 -25.10 -8.47 -22.40
C SER A 251 -24.88 -7.01 -21.99
N GLU A 252 -24.52 -6.76 -20.73
CA GLU A 252 -24.16 -5.41 -20.27
C GLU A 252 -22.78 -5.00 -20.78
N TYR A 253 -21.80 -5.90 -20.79
CA TYR A 253 -20.51 -5.65 -21.45
C TYR A 253 -20.72 -5.22 -22.90
N TYR A 254 -21.56 -5.95 -23.62
CA TYR A 254 -21.86 -5.64 -25.01
C TYR A 254 -22.47 -4.24 -25.20
N LYS A 255 -23.44 -3.88 -24.34
CA LYS A 255 -24.05 -2.54 -24.36
C LYS A 255 -23.03 -1.44 -24.09
N GLU A 256 -22.17 -1.63 -23.09
CA GLU A 256 -21.17 -0.61 -22.73
C GLU A 256 -20.06 -0.42 -23.78
N ILE A 257 -19.74 -1.47 -24.54
CA ILE A 257 -18.76 -1.42 -25.62
C ILE A 257 -19.30 -0.75 -26.87
N PHE A 258 -20.59 -0.97 -27.22
CA PHE A 258 -21.18 -0.55 -28.49
C PHE A 258 -22.13 0.67 -28.39
N ASN A 259 -22.29 1.25 -27.20
CA ASN A 259 -22.99 2.54 -26.98
C ASN A 259 -21.99 3.64 -26.60
#